data_e42bc021e7aacaa0f1a63ce846437e67
#
_entry.id   e42bc021e7aacaa0f1a63ce846437e67
#
_cell.length_a   1.000
_cell.length_b   1.000
_cell.length_c   1.000
_cell.angle_alpha   90.00
_cell.angle_beta   90.00
_cell.angle_gamma   90.00
#
_symmetry.space_group_name_H-M   'P 1'
#
loop_
_entity.id
_entity.type
_entity.pdbx_description
1 polymer ?
#
loop_
_entity_poly.entity_id
_entity_poly.type
_entity_poly.pdbx_seq_one_letter_code
_entity_poly.pdbx_strand_id
1 'polypeptide(L)'
;MACAGTGQSSFYNTRDEQERALATAHGDLMRNDRRVYALSAALPINDRSRQLVLENLLNTGKLCEDGELEGHVIRMVVADMQFNRILNLFMTLCEKKVNNSRTRRLGQIIWEKVDAFRAIKYTPKVRAVLRHCHIPEGSDPVKAEIHRWVFGGNKNRKELKAEDIQHNPKLKSRLLASTVYEECFNLPFDIARDIAVASHGKKADEFQREFAGHGGEEGKGKTTRKETLRARKQTGDSTVDFNKFSIFDLLMHGYRTPGDREDVVDIVKEKALGIAAGLNLPAKVACVVDNSTSSIGSAERQFQPLAMISAVATIIGATESEVSFHYTGPEPDGWIDAEGATNLRRPFVDALLTRPELVVILSDGYENVRAGSINSIMSTKAVQDAGIPVIHLNPVAAVESSKKARSLSDKIMTFGLSAPEQLPMVTLVGLAAQDPALLEPMFGEVERCIKAGDYKNARLATKVAGLPALV
;
A
#
# COMPACT_ATOMS: atom_id res chain seq x y z
N MET A 1 -1.05 -15.61 -5.29
CA MET A 1 -1.85 -14.44 -4.86
C MET A 1 -1.02 -13.19 -4.65
N ALA A 2 -0.05 -13.19 -3.77
CA ALA A 2 0.81 -12.01 -3.58
C ALA A 2 1.50 -11.57 -4.88
N CYS A 3 1.93 -12.51 -5.72
CA CYS A 3 2.55 -12.28 -7.01
C CYS A 3 1.55 -11.89 -8.12
N ALA A 4 0.35 -12.46 -8.11
CA ALA A 4 -0.65 -12.20 -9.13
C ALA A 4 -1.34 -10.83 -8.96
N GLY A 5 -1.04 -10.11 -7.89
CA GLY A 5 -1.78 -8.92 -7.47
C GLY A 5 -1.62 -7.67 -8.31
N THR A 6 -0.93 -7.73 -9.43
CA THR A 6 -0.59 -6.50 -10.14
C THR A 6 -1.60 -6.08 -11.20
N GLY A 7 -2.24 -7.03 -11.91
CA GLY A 7 -3.32 -6.79 -12.90
C GLY A 7 -3.03 -5.65 -13.88
N GLN A 8 -1.79 -5.42 -14.29
CA GLN A 8 -1.42 -4.54 -15.40
C GLN A 8 -1.04 -5.35 -16.62
N SER A 9 -1.19 -4.74 -17.81
CA SER A 9 -0.56 -5.29 -18.99
C SER A 9 0.95 -5.34 -18.75
N SER A 10 1.53 -6.51 -18.86
CA SER A 10 2.96 -6.70 -19.00
C SER A 10 3.29 -6.78 -20.48
N PHE A 11 4.59 -6.86 -20.81
CA PHE A 11 5.02 -7.12 -22.18
C PHE A 11 4.42 -8.44 -22.74
N TYR A 12 4.07 -9.39 -21.85
CA TYR A 12 3.62 -10.75 -22.21
C TYR A 12 2.11 -10.98 -22.00
N ASN A 13 1.47 -10.21 -21.11
CA ASN A 13 0.07 -10.40 -20.75
C ASN A 13 -0.69 -9.08 -20.79
N THR A 14 -1.87 -9.11 -21.39
CA THR A 14 -2.81 -8.00 -21.34
C THR A 14 -3.34 -7.80 -19.91
N ARG A 15 -3.93 -6.64 -19.67
CA ARG A 15 -4.59 -6.36 -18.38
C ARG A 15 -5.65 -7.41 -18.05
N ASP A 16 -6.48 -7.77 -19.02
CA ASP A 16 -7.60 -8.70 -18.82
C ASP A 16 -7.13 -10.13 -18.54
N GLU A 17 -6.00 -10.53 -19.14
CA GLU A 17 -5.38 -11.83 -18.85
C GLU A 17 -4.84 -11.87 -17.43
N GLN A 18 -4.18 -10.82 -16.97
CA GLN A 18 -3.69 -10.72 -15.60
C GLN A 18 -4.83 -10.64 -14.58
N GLU A 19 -5.91 -9.92 -14.88
CA GLU A 19 -7.09 -9.87 -14.01
C GLU A 19 -7.79 -11.23 -13.92
N ARG A 20 -7.87 -11.97 -15.02
CA ARG A 20 -8.37 -13.34 -15.02
C ARG A 20 -7.47 -14.28 -14.23
N ALA A 21 -6.16 -14.23 -14.43
CA ALA A 21 -5.20 -15.03 -13.67
C ALA A 21 -5.29 -14.75 -12.17
N LEU A 22 -5.39 -13.48 -11.79
CA LEU A 22 -5.58 -13.08 -10.41
C LEU A 22 -6.89 -13.62 -9.82
N ALA A 23 -8.00 -13.47 -10.54
CA ALA A 23 -9.30 -13.97 -10.10
C ALA A 23 -9.29 -15.51 -9.96
N THR A 24 -8.64 -16.22 -10.88
CA THR A 24 -8.47 -17.67 -10.83
C THR A 24 -7.67 -18.06 -9.59
N ALA A 25 -6.49 -17.46 -9.37
CA ALA A 25 -5.64 -17.75 -8.20
C ALA A 25 -6.37 -17.51 -6.87
N HIS A 26 -7.16 -16.43 -6.77
CA HIS A 26 -8.01 -16.17 -5.59
C HIS A 26 -9.10 -17.21 -5.42
N GLY A 27 -9.75 -17.60 -6.52
CA GLY A 27 -10.81 -18.61 -6.52
C GLY A 27 -10.29 -20.00 -6.14
N ASP A 28 -9.11 -20.37 -6.66
CA ASP A 28 -8.50 -21.67 -6.38
C ASP A 28 -8.07 -21.78 -4.93
N LEU A 29 -7.35 -20.79 -4.39
CA LEU A 29 -6.95 -20.82 -3.00
C LEU A 29 -8.17 -20.82 -2.06
N MET A 30 -9.18 -20.04 -2.37
CA MET A 30 -10.41 -20.00 -1.56
C MET A 30 -11.15 -21.34 -1.56
N ARG A 31 -11.09 -22.12 -2.66
CA ARG A 31 -11.72 -23.44 -2.76
C ARG A 31 -10.90 -24.51 -2.05
N ASN A 32 -9.57 -24.46 -2.20
CA ASN A 32 -8.67 -25.50 -1.72
C ASN A 32 -8.35 -25.34 -0.23
N ASP A 33 -8.12 -24.09 0.21
CA ASP A 33 -7.82 -23.78 1.61
C ASP A 33 -8.36 -22.41 1.99
N ARG A 34 -9.61 -22.38 2.40
CA ARG A 34 -10.31 -21.15 2.77
C ARG A 34 -9.73 -20.52 4.03
N ARG A 35 -9.18 -21.32 4.96
CA ARG A 35 -8.53 -20.83 6.18
C ARG A 35 -7.27 -20.04 5.81
N VAL A 36 -6.36 -20.62 5.04
CA VAL A 36 -5.16 -19.93 4.54
C VAL A 36 -5.54 -18.73 3.69
N TYR A 37 -6.59 -18.84 2.88
CA TYR A 37 -7.10 -17.70 2.10
C TYR A 37 -7.51 -16.53 2.99
N ALA A 38 -8.26 -16.77 4.06
CA ALA A 38 -8.64 -15.72 5.00
C ALA A 38 -7.42 -15.13 5.69
N LEU A 39 -6.52 -15.97 6.24
CA LEU A 39 -5.31 -15.53 6.92
C LEU A 39 -4.40 -14.68 6.02
N SER A 40 -4.39 -14.94 4.71
CA SER A 40 -3.60 -14.16 3.75
C SER A 40 -3.95 -12.68 3.74
N ALA A 41 -5.18 -12.28 4.11
CA ALA A 41 -5.57 -10.88 4.21
C ALA A 41 -4.89 -10.15 5.40
N ALA A 42 -4.48 -10.88 6.41
CA ALA A 42 -3.75 -10.32 7.57
C ALA A 42 -2.29 -10.04 7.23
N LEU A 43 -1.74 -10.70 6.22
CA LEU A 43 -0.36 -10.53 5.79
C LEU A 43 -0.15 -9.16 5.12
N PRO A 44 1.09 -8.64 5.06
CA PRO A 44 1.43 -7.40 4.39
C PRO A 44 1.42 -7.55 2.85
N ILE A 45 0.38 -8.18 2.30
CA ILE A 45 0.14 -8.25 0.85
C ILE A 45 -0.33 -6.91 0.32
N ASN A 46 -0.33 -6.74 -1.01
CA ASN A 46 -0.81 -5.50 -1.61
C ASN A 46 -2.31 -5.28 -1.30
N ASP A 47 -2.70 -4.01 -1.21
CA ASP A 47 -4.06 -3.63 -0.80
C ASP A 47 -5.16 -4.12 -1.77
N ARG A 48 -4.83 -4.32 -3.06
CA ARG A 48 -5.79 -4.87 -4.02
C ARG A 48 -6.10 -6.32 -3.72
N SER A 49 -5.08 -7.16 -3.53
CA SER A 49 -5.27 -8.56 -3.15
C SER A 49 -5.98 -8.66 -1.82
N ARG A 50 -5.63 -7.83 -0.84
CA ARG A 50 -6.33 -7.75 0.44
C ARG A 50 -7.81 -7.40 0.27
N GLN A 51 -8.12 -6.43 -0.59
CA GLN A 51 -9.51 -6.07 -0.90
C GLN A 51 -10.27 -7.22 -1.58
N LEU A 52 -9.64 -7.94 -2.52
CA LEU A 52 -10.24 -9.09 -3.17
C LEU A 52 -10.50 -10.24 -2.20
N VAL A 53 -9.59 -10.51 -1.26
CA VAL A 53 -9.82 -11.51 -0.21
C VAL A 53 -11.05 -11.14 0.60
N LEU A 54 -11.13 -9.89 1.08
CA LEU A 54 -12.30 -9.43 1.85
C LEU A 54 -13.59 -9.51 1.04
N GLU A 55 -13.56 -9.10 -0.23
CA GLU A 55 -14.71 -9.16 -1.13
C GLU A 55 -15.22 -10.58 -1.28
N ASN A 56 -14.33 -11.54 -1.55
CA ASN A 56 -14.68 -12.94 -1.69
C ASN A 56 -15.22 -13.54 -0.38
N LEU A 57 -14.58 -13.26 0.76
CA LEU A 57 -15.05 -13.74 2.06
C LEU A 57 -16.42 -13.17 2.44
N LEU A 58 -16.69 -11.90 2.11
CA LEU A 58 -17.97 -11.25 2.38
C LEU A 58 -19.08 -11.67 1.41
N ASN A 59 -18.72 -11.97 0.16
CA ASN A 59 -19.67 -12.36 -0.88
C ASN A 59 -20.24 -13.76 -0.64
N THR A 60 -19.47 -14.68 -0.07
CA THR A 60 -19.92 -16.06 0.15
C THR A 60 -20.78 -16.15 1.41
N GLY A 61 -22.01 -16.61 1.25
CA GLY A 61 -22.93 -16.90 2.36
C GLY A 61 -22.55 -18.14 3.18
N LYS A 62 -21.55 -18.92 2.74
CA LYS A 62 -21.03 -20.07 3.47
C LYS A 62 -19.91 -19.65 4.42
N LEU A 63 -20.02 -20.10 5.66
CA LEU A 63 -18.95 -20.01 6.65
C LEU A 63 -17.90 -21.09 6.36
N CYS A 64 -16.63 -20.81 6.61
CA CYS A 64 -15.65 -21.86 6.81
C CYS A 64 -15.95 -22.60 8.12
N GLU A 65 -15.32 -23.75 8.34
CA GLU A 65 -15.41 -24.49 9.59
C GLU A 65 -15.08 -23.61 10.81
N ASP A 66 -14.14 -22.66 10.64
CA ASP A 66 -13.80 -21.62 11.63
C ASP A 66 -14.34 -20.23 11.19
N GLY A 67 -15.64 -20.06 11.25
CA GLY A 67 -16.30 -18.79 10.91
C GLY A 67 -15.93 -17.63 11.85
N GLU A 68 -15.47 -17.94 13.04
CA GLU A 68 -14.99 -16.97 14.01
C GLU A 68 -13.65 -16.38 13.57
N LEU A 69 -12.71 -17.20 13.12
CA LEU A 69 -11.42 -16.78 12.58
C LEU A 69 -11.61 -15.81 11.40
N GLU A 70 -12.47 -16.14 10.43
CA GLU A 70 -12.78 -15.24 9.32
C GLU A 70 -13.34 -13.89 9.81
N GLY A 71 -14.23 -13.93 10.79
CA GLY A 71 -14.80 -12.74 11.41
C GLY A 71 -13.74 -11.85 12.07
N HIS A 72 -12.75 -12.46 12.74
CA HIS A 72 -11.62 -11.75 13.34
C HIS A 72 -10.72 -11.13 12.28
N VAL A 73 -10.35 -11.88 11.23
CA VAL A 73 -9.55 -11.37 10.10
C VAL A 73 -10.24 -10.18 9.43
N ILE A 74 -11.53 -10.30 9.10
CA ILE A 74 -12.28 -9.21 8.46
C ILE A 74 -12.27 -7.96 9.34
N ARG A 75 -12.55 -8.08 10.65
CA ARG A 75 -12.54 -6.94 11.58
C ARG A 75 -11.17 -6.28 11.63
N MET A 76 -10.10 -7.06 11.76
CA MET A 76 -8.73 -6.57 11.81
C MET A 76 -8.36 -5.81 10.54
N VAL A 77 -8.58 -6.41 9.38
CA VAL A 77 -8.20 -5.80 8.09
C VAL A 77 -9.00 -4.53 7.83
N VAL A 78 -10.32 -4.54 8.12
CA VAL A 78 -11.18 -3.35 7.99
C VAL A 78 -10.78 -2.25 8.97
N ALA A 79 -10.31 -2.60 10.18
CA ALA A 79 -9.83 -1.60 11.14
C ALA A 79 -8.60 -0.84 10.63
N ASP A 80 -7.72 -1.52 9.90
CA ASP A 80 -6.47 -0.99 9.37
C ASP A 80 -6.60 -0.31 8.00
N MET A 81 -7.63 -0.67 7.22
CA MET A 81 -7.83 -0.09 5.89
C MET A 81 -8.21 1.39 5.94
N GLN A 82 -7.75 2.14 4.94
CA GLN A 82 -8.20 3.52 4.73
C GLN A 82 -9.72 3.57 4.49
N PHE A 83 -10.39 4.57 5.09
CA PHE A 83 -11.85 4.68 5.07
C PHE A 83 -12.44 4.66 3.64
N ASN A 84 -11.81 5.38 2.70
CA ASN A 84 -12.28 5.39 1.29
C ASN A 84 -12.23 4.00 0.64
N ARG A 85 -11.25 3.17 1.00
CA ARG A 85 -11.14 1.80 0.47
C ARG A 85 -12.20 0.87 1.03
N ILE A 86 -12.51 1.02 2.32
CA ILE A 86 -13.61 0.27 2.93
C ILE A 86 -14.94 0.64 2.27
N LEU A 87 -15.16 1.92 2.00
CA LEU A 87 -16.33 2.38 1.25
C LEU A 87 -16.38 1.81 -0.17
N ASN A 88 -15.25 1.78 -0.89
CA ASN A 88 -15.20 1.21 -2.24
C ASN A 88 -15.50 -0.29 -2.22
N LEU A 89 -14.92 -1.05 -1.27
CA LEU A 89 -15.24 -2.46 -1.06
C LEU A 89 -16.74 -2.65 -0.84
N PHE A 90 -17.33 -1.84 0.04
CA PHE A 90 -18.77 -1.92 0.31
C PHE A 90 -19.61 -1.60 -0.94
N MET A 91 -19.22 -0.59 -1.72
CA MET A 91 -19.91 -0.25 -2.98
C MET A 91 -19.86 -1.41 -3.98
N THR A 92 -18.71 -2.06 -4.13
CA THR A 92 -18.58 -3.26 -4.98
C THR A 92 -19.53 -4.39 -4.53
N LEU A 93 -19.66 -4.61 -3.22
CA LEU A 93 -20.60 -5.60 -2.68
C LEU A 93 -22.07 -5.21 -2.96
N CYS A 94 -22.40 -3.92 -2.87
CA CYS A 94 -23.74 -3.42 -3.24
C CYS A 94 -24.05 -3.64 -4.73
N GLU A 95 -23.09 -3.35 -5.62
CA GLU A 95 -23.21 -3.58 -7.06
C GLU A 95 -23.44 -5.07 -7.38
N LYS A 96 -22.78 -5.95 -6.65
CA LYS A 96 -22.97 -7.41 -6.72
C LYS A 96 -24.24 -7.89 -6.00
N LYS A 97 -25.04 -6.98 -5.45
CA LYS A 97 -26.27 -7.28 -4.72
C LYS A 97 -26.07 -8.21 -3.49
N VAL A 98 -24.88 -8.16 -2.89
CA VAL A 98 -24.54 -8.93 -1.70
C VAL A 98 -25.17 -8.27 -0.48
N ASN A 99 -26.17 -8.96 0.15
CA ASN A 99 -26.83 -8.48 1.36
C ASN A 99 -26.99 -9.63 2.36
N ASN A 100 -25.90 -9.99 2.99
CA ASN A 100 -25.84 -10.98 4.07
C ASN A 100 -25.51 -10.33 5.41
N SER A 101 -25.53 -11.11 6.49
CA SER A 101 -25.24 -10.63 7.85
C SER A 101 -23.84 -10.00 7.97
N ARG A 102 -22.83 -10.54 7.27
CA ARG A 102 -21.46 -10.04 7.27
C ARG A 102 -21.36 -8.68 6.58
N THR A 103 -22.02 -8.52 5.42
CA THR A 103 -22.06 -7.23 4.72
C THR A 103 -22.77 -6.18 5.55
N ARG A 104 -23.88 -6.54 6.22
CA ARG A 104 -24.56 -5.64 7.15
C ARG A 104 -23.68 -5.26 8.34
N ARG A 105 -22.92 -6.22 8.90
CA ARG A 105 -21.96 -5.93 9.97
C ARG A 105 -20.84 -5.00 9.50
N LEU A 106 -20.31 -5.20 8.28
CA LEU A 106 -19.36 -4.27 7.67
C LEU A 106 -19.95 -2.85 7.56
N GLY A 107 -21.20 -2.73 7.13
CA GLY A 107 -21.88 -1.43 7.08
C GLY A 107 -22.00 -0.76 8.44
N GLN A 108 -22.24 -1.53 9.52
CA GLN A 108 -22.24 -1.00 10.89
C GLN A 108 -20.83 -0.49 11.28
N ILE A 109 -19.77 -1.25 11.01
CA ILE A 109 -18.37 -0.84 11.26
C ILE A 109 -18.04 0.45 10.49
N ILE A 110 -18.49 0.56 9.24
CA ILE A 110 -18.34 1.79 8.46
C ILE A 110 -19.06 2.94 9.16
N TRP A 111 -20.31 2.75 9.57
CA TRP A 111 -21.10 3.77 10.24
C TRP A 111 -20.49 4.23 11.56
N GLU A 112 -19.95 3.32 12.36
CA GLU A 112 -19.21 3.65 13.60
C GLU A 112 -18.04 4.60 13.31
N LYS A 113 -17.35 4.40 12.18
CA LYS A 113 -16.22 5.24 11.75
C LYS A 113 -16.61 6.56 11.07
N VAL A 114 -17.88 6.76 10.72
CA VAL A 114 -18.34 8.02 10.08
C VAL A 114 -18.38 9.14 11.11
N ASP A 115 -17.59 10.17 10.87
CA ASP A 115 -17.64 11.48 11.52
C ASP A 115 -18.18 12.55 10.55
N ALA A 116 -18.32 13.79 11.00
CA ALA A 116 -18.80 14.91 10.19
C ALA A 116 -17.94 15.11 8.92
N PHE A 117 -16.60 14.98 9.04
CA PHE A 117 -15.68 15.11 7.93
C PHE A 117 -15.91 14.05 6.84
N ARG A 118 -16.00 12.79 7.26
CA ARG A 118 -16.25 11.67 6.34
C ARG A 118 -17.64 11.72 5.72
N ALA A 119 -18.63 12.17 6.50
CA ALA A 119 -19.98 12.37 6.02
C ALA A 119 -20.04 13.42 4.91
N ILE A 120 -19.35 14.57 5.08
CA ILE A 120 -19.27 15.63 4.08
C ILE A 120 -18.56 15.11 2.82
N LYS A 121 -17.37 14.50 2.99
CA LYS A 121 -16.52 14.07 1.89
C LYS A 121 -17.12 12.92 1.07
N TYR A 122 -17.82 12.00 1.72
CA TYR A 122 -18.31 10.77 1.11
C TYR A 122 -19.82 10.59 1.19
N THR A 123 -20.58 11.68 1.26
CA THR A 123 -22.06 11.66 1.42
C THR A 123 -22.77 10.61 0.57
N PRO A 124 -22.54 10.49 -0.77
CA PRO A 124 -23.25 9.51 -1.60
C PRO A 124 -22.96 8.06 -1.20
N LYS A 125 -21.70 7.74 -0.88
CA LYS A 125 -21.29 6.38 -0.49
C LYS A 125 -21.80 6.04 0.90
N VAL A 126 -21.72 6.96 1.86
CA VAL A 126 -22.26 6.78 3.22
C VAL A 126 -23.77 6.58 3.16
N ARG A 127 -24.48 7.35 2.32
CA ARG A 127 -25.91 7.15 2.06
C ARG A 127 -26.24 5.75 1.55
N ALA A 128 -25.43 5.24 0.63
CA ALA A 128 -25.60 3.88 0.11
C ALA A 128 -25.44 2.83 1.22
N VAL A 129 -24.42 2.98 2.09
CA VAL A 129 -24.21 2.10 3.26
C VAL A 129 -25.44 2.10 4.16
N LEU A 130 -25.91 3.27 4.56
CA LEU A 130 -27.06 3.40 5.48
C LEU A 130 -28.33 2.78 4.89
N ARG A 131 -28.58 2.99 3.60
CA ARG A 131 -29.74 2.40 2.90
C ARG A 131 -29.64 0.88 2.78
N HIS A 132 -28.48 0.39 2.35
CA HIS A 132 -28.27 -1.05 2.11
C HIS A 132 -28.36 -1.86 3.40
N CYS A 133 -27.86 -1.29 4.50
CA CYS A 133 -27.82 -1.94 5.82
C CYS A 133 -29.04 -1.61 6.70
N HIS A 134 -29.94 -0.75 6.23
CA HIS A 134 -31.10 -0.26 7.00
C HIS A 134 -30.70 0.33 8.37
N ILE A 135 -29.62 1.09 8.41
CA ILE A 135 -29.13 1.70 9.65
C ILE A 135 -30.03 2.90 10.00
N PRO A 136 -30.70 2.90 11.15
CA PRO A 136 -31.57 3.99 11.57
C PRO A 136 -30.78 5.21 12.08
N GLU A 137 -31.48 6.32 12.30
CA GLU A 137 -30.90 7.55 12.82
C GLU A 137 -30.23 7.37 14.20
N GLY A 138 -30.82 6.55 15.04
CA GLY A 138 -30.29 6.29 16.39
C GLY A 138 -30.60 7.42 17.39
N SER A 139 -30.19 7.21 18.65
CA SER A 139 -30.42 8.15 19.78
C SER A 139 -29.21 9.07 20.05
N ASP A 140 -28.04 8.76 19.53
CA ASP A 140 -26.87 9.63 19.68
C ASP A 140 -27.06 10.91 18.85
N PRO A 141 -27.12 12.10 19.50
CA PRO A 141 -27.43 13.35 18.82
C PRO A 141 -26.37 13.71 17.72
N VAL A 142 -25.11 13.39 17.96
CA VAL A 142 -24.02 13.61 16.97
C VAL A 142 -24.26 12.76 15.73
N LYS A 143 -24.54 11.48 15.92
CA LYS A 143 -24.82 10.54 14.80
C LYS A 143 -26.15 10.86 14.13
N ALA A 144 -27.14 11.30 14.86
CA ALA A 144 -28.45 11.71 14.34
C ALA A 144 -28.31 12.90 13.37
N GLU A 145 -27.53 13.92 13.73
CA GLU A 145 -27.23 15.04 12.82
C GLU A 145 -26.50 14.59 11.55
N ILE A 146 -25.50 13.71 11.68
CA ILE A 146 -24.79 13.14 10.53
C ILE A 146 -25.75 12.33 9.64
N HIS A 147 -26.64 11.54 10.24
CA HIS A 147 -27.64 10.76 9.51
C HIS A 147 -28.60 11.67 8.74
N ARG A 148 -29.13 12.72 9.40
CA ARG A 148 -29.97 13.73 8.75
C ARG A 148 -29.27 14.45 7.62
N TRP A 149 -27.98 14.83 7.81
CA TRP A 149 -27.14 15.38 6.76
C TRP A 149 -27.03 14.47 5.54
N VAL A 150 -26.68 13.20 5.73
CA VAL A 150 -26.50 12.21 4.66
C VAL A 150 -27.77 12.01 3.84
N PHE A 151 -28.94 12.10 4.48
CA PHE A 151 -30.24 11.98 3.82
C PHE A 151 -30.89 13.33 3.46
N GLY A 152 -30.31 14.44 3.84
CA GLY A 152 -30.74 15.78 3.45
C GLY A 152 -30.73 15.96 1.93
N GLY A 153 -31.64 16.80 1.43
CA GLY A 153 -31.84 16.99 -0.02
C GLY A 153 -32.67 15.92 -0.72
N ASN A 154 -33.23 14.95 -0.01
CA ASN A 154 -34.24 14.04 -0.59
C ASN A 154 -35.59 14.78 -0.67
N LYS A 155 -36.31 14.64 -1.81
CA LYS A 155 -37.58 15.33 -2.12
C LYS A 155 -38.65 15.27 -0.98
N ASN A 156 -38.52 14.35 -0.04
CA ASN A 156 -39.45 14.09 1.06
C ASN A 156 -38.89 14.43 2.45
N ARG A 157 -37.72 15.07 2.58
CA ARG A 157 -37.18 15.49 3.89
C ARG A 157 -36.93 16.99 3.90
N LYS A 158 -37.25 17.63 5.03
CA LYS A 158 -36.99 19.04 5.28
C LYS A 158 -35.49 19.32 5.05
N GLU A 159 -35.20 20.37 4.31
CA GLU A 159 -33.82 20.81 4.10
C GLU A 159 -33.18 21.15 5.44
N LEU A 160 -32.00 20.60 5.71
CA LEU A 160 -31.29 20.81 6.96
C LEU A 160 -30.68 22.22 6.93
N LYS A 161 -31.01 23.03 7.89
CA LYS A 161 -30.47 24.37 8.04
C LYS A 161 -29.34 24.41 9.06
N ALA A 162 -28.44 25.42 8.96
CA ALA A 162 -27.32 25.59 9.88
C ALA A 162 -27.76 25.70 11.37
N GLU A 163 -28.91 26.28 11.63
CA GLU A 163 -29.56 26.42 12.97
C GLU A 163 -30.02 25.08 13.55
N ASP A 164 -30.28 24.08 12.69
CA ASP A 164 -30.70 22.74 13.11
C ASP A 164 -29.52 21.87 13.58
N ILE A 165 -28.27 22.35 13.40
CA ILE A 165 -27.03 21.63 13.74
C ILE A 165 -26.44 22.22 15.02
N GLN A 166 -26.45 21.42 16.09
CA GLN A 166 -25.94 21.79 17.39
C GLN A 166 -24.68 21.07 17.83
N HIS A 167 -24.49 19.83 17.37
CA HIS A 167 -23.44 18.94 17.86
C HIS A 167 -22.28 18.73 16.86
N ASN A 168 -22.44 19.14 15.59
CA ASN A 168 -21.44 18.98 14.55
C ASN A 168 -21.03 20.31 13.92
N PRO A 169 -20.09 21.06 14.50
CA PRO A 169 -19.65 22.36 13.96
C PRO A 169 -19.24 22.29 12.49
N LYS A 170 -18.55 21.23 12.05
CA LYS A 170 -18.12 21.05 10.65
C LYS A 170 -19.29 20.91 9.67
N LEU A 171 -20.39 20.27 10.08
CA LEU A 171 -21.60 20.23 9.24
C LEU A 171 -22.25 21.61 9.14
N LYS A 172 -22.26 22.38 10.24
CA LYS A 172 -22.73 23.76 10.27
C LYS A 172 -21.90 24.63 9.35
N SER A 173 -20.57 24.59 9.48
CA SER A 173 -19.64 25.29 8.59
C SER A 173 -19.86 24.92 7.12
N ARG A 174 -20.13 23.66 6.79
CA ARG A 174 -20.39 23.23 5.41
C ARG A 174 -21.67 23.89 4.83
N LEU A 175 -22.70 24.10 5.63
CA LEU A 175 -23.92 24.78 5.19
C LEU A 175 -23.70 26.28 4.99
N LEU A 176 -22.90 26.91 5.85
CA LEU A 176 -22.61 28.33 5.80
C LEU A 176 -21.54 28.72 4.79
N ALA A 177 -20.62 27.81 4.45
CA ALA A 177 -19.45 28.08 3.64
C ALA A 177 -19.75 28.66 2.23
N SER A 178 -20.93 28.43 1.67
CA SER A 178 -21.33 29.04 0.38
C SER A 178 -21.67 30.53 0.50
N THR A 179 -21.97 31.03 1.69
CA THR A 179 -22.33 32.42 1.95
C THR A 179 -21.32 33.14 2.83
N VAL A 180 -20.58 32.42 3.67
CA VAL A 180 -19.57 32.95 4.61
C VAL A 180 -18.23 32.33 4.27
N TYR A 181 -17.33 33.14 3.72
CA TYR A 181 -16.04 32.67 3.22
C TYR A 181 -15.15 32.04 4.30
N GLU A 182 -15.14 32.63 5.49
CA GLU A 182 -14.36 32.18 6.64
C GLU A 182 -14.69 30.74 7.06
N GLU A 183 -15.92 30.31 6.81
CA GLU A 183 -16.35 28.93 7.12
C GLU A 183 -15.70 27.87 6.19
N CYS A 184 -15.14 28.29 5.05
CA CYS A 184 -14.36 27.39 4.19
C CYS A 184 -13.14 26.82 4.93
N PHE A 185 -12.50 27.60 5.81
CA PHE A 185 -11.31 27.17 6.55
C PHE A 185 -11.58 26.11 7.62
N ASN A 186 -12.82 25.87 7.97
CA ASN A 186 -13.26 24.82 8.89
C ASN A 186 -13.55 23.48 8.19
N LEU A 187 -13.39 23.42 6.87
CA LEU A 187 -13.74 22.26 6.04
C LEU A 187 -12.50 21.52 5.52
N PRO A 188 -12.67 20.27 5.04
CA PRO A 188 -11.62 19.59 4.27
C PRO A 188 -11.17 20.42 3.08
N PHE A 189 -9.85 20.51 2.87
CA PHE A 189 -9.25 21.38 1.84
C PHE A 189 -9.91 21.23 0.45
N ASP A 190 -10.09 20.00 -0.03
CA ASP A 190 -10.68 19.75 -1.36
C ASP A 190 -12.09 20.37 -1.49
N ILE A 191 -12.93 20.22 -0.45
CA ILE A 191 -14.30 20.74 -0.42
C ILE A 191 -14.29 22.25 -0.22
N ALA A 192 -13.43 22.73 0.66
CA ALA A 192 -13.25 24.16 0.93
C ALA A 192 -12.83 24.90 -0.33
N ARG A 193 -11.84 24.38 -1.07
CA ARG A 193 -11.36 24.92 -2.33
C ARG A 193 -12.48 25.01 -3.37
N ASP A 194 -13.22 23.91 -3.56
CA ASP A 194 -14.29 23.87 -4.56
C ASP A 194 -15.40 24.88 -4.25
N ILE A 195 -15.74 25.08 -2.97
CA ILE A 195 -16.71 26.12 -2.56
C ILE A 195 -16.11 27.52 -2.73
N ALA A 196 -14.86 27.74 -2.32
CA ALA A 196 -14.20 29.03 -2.44
C ALA A 196 -14.14 29.50 -3.90
N VAL A 197 -13.85 28.58 -4.82
CA VAL A 197 -13.85 28.87 -6.26
C VAL A 197 -15.26 29.11 -6.77
N ALA A 198 -16.20 28.23 -6.46
CA ALA A 198 -17.56 28.27 -7.03
C ALA A 198 -18.44 29.40 -6.44
N SER A 199 -18.33 29.65 -5.13
CA SER A 199 -19.25 30.58 -4.43
C SER A 199 -18.63 31.94 -4.11
N HIS A 200 -17.28 32.01 -3.96
CA HIS A 200 -16.59 33.24 -3.57
C HIS A 200 -15.63 33.78 -4.66
N GLY A 201 -15.59 33.16 -5.85
CA GLY A 201 -14.79 33.61 -6.98
C GLY A 201 -13.28 33.60 -6.77
N LYS A 202 -12.80 32.84 -5.77
CA LYS A 202 -11.36 32.72 -5.47
C LYS A 202 -10.65 31.87 -6.52
N LYS A 203 -9.38 32.20 -6.83
CA LYS A 203 -8.53 31.31 -7.61
C LYS A 203 -8.01 30.16 -6.74
N ALA A 204 -7.91 28.96 -7.33
CA ALA A 204 -7.49 27.75 -6.58
C ALA A 204 -6.13 27.93 -5.87
N ASP A 205 -5.15 28.53 -6.56
CA ASP A 205 -3.79 28.76 -6.02
C ASP A 205 -3.76 29.84 -4.91
N GLU A 206 -4.64 30.83 -5.02
CA GLU A 206 -4.82 31.89 -4.02
C GLU A 206 -5.42 31.29 -2.75
N PHE A 207 -6.51 30.53 -2.87
CA PHE A 207 -7.14 29.85 -1.75
C PHE A 207 -6.20 28.86 -1.09
N GLN A 208 -5.39 28.13 -1.85
CA GLN A 208 -4.40 27.19 -1.28
C GLN A 208 -3.39 27.90 -0.36
N ARG A 209 -2.92 29.08 -0.75
CA ARG A 209 -2.01 29.90 0.07
C ARG A 209 -2.70 30.42 1.33
N GLU A 210 -3.91 30.94 1.20
CA GLU A 210 -4.72 31.43 2.32
C GLU A 210 -5.03 30.29 3.30
N PHE A 211 -5.46 29.13 2.80
CA PHE A 211 -5.80 27.94 3.62
C PHE A 211 -4.60 27.44 4.41
N ALA A 212 -3.40 27.43 3.80
CA ALA A 212 -2.16 27.05 4.49
C ALA A 212 -1.80 28.04 5.61
N GLY A 213 -2.10 29.34 5.44
CA GLY A 213 -1.84 30.40 6.43
C GLY A 213 -2.82 30.41 7.62
N HIS A 214 -4.04 29.92 7.44
CA HIS A 214 -5.07 29.91 8.50
C HIS A 214 -4.90 28.80 9.54
N GLY A 215 -3.90 27.91 9.38
CA GLY A 215 -3.53 26.94 10.41
C GLY A 215 -4.67 26.02 10.85
N GLY A 216 -5.63 25.74 9.95
CA GLY A 216 -6.72 24.80 10.23
C GLY A 216 -6.18 23.52 10.85
N GLU A 217 -6.85 22.99 11.89
CA GLU A 217 -6.39 21.79 12.62
C GLU A 217 -6.04 20.62 11.70
N GLU A 218 -6.58 20.58 10.48
CA GLU A 218 -6.27 19.62 9.43
C GLU A 218 -5.07 20.03 8.56
N GLY A 219 -4.72 21.31 8.48
CA GLY A 219 -3.45 21.79 7.90
C GLY A 219 -2.24 21.32 8.71
N LYS A 220 -2.39 21.17 10.01
CA LYS A 220 -1.35 20.60 10.90
C LYS A 220 -1.20 19.08 10.76
N GLY A 221 -2.18 18.38 10.20
CA GLY A 221 -2.19 16.91 10.11
C GLY A 221 -1.83 16.33 8.75
N LYS A 222 -1.79 17.13 7.66
CA LYS A 222 -1.56 16.64 6.29
C LYS A 222 -0.77 17.56 5.37
N THR A 223 -0.08 18.59 5.87
CA THR A 223 1.21 18.88 5.25
C THR A 223 1.93 17.54 5.25
N THR A 224 2.10 16.96 4.07
CA THR A 224 2.78 15.68 3.98
C THR A 224 4.05 15.80 4.79
N ARG A 225 4.50 14.78 5.53
CA ARG A 225 5.79 14.80 6.25
C ARG A 225 6.89 15.46 5.41
N LYS A 226 6.78 15.39 4.09
CA LYS A 226 7.62 16.02 3.06
C LYS A 226 7.59 17.56 3.03
N GLU A 227 6.40 18.16 3.18
CA GLU A 227 6.26 19.63 3.22
C GLU A 227 6.68 20.18 4.56
N THR A 228 6.51 19.41 5.65
CA THR A 228 7.01 19.78 6.97
C THR A 228 8.54 19.81 7.02
N LEU A 229 9.23 18.86 6.35
CA LEU A 229 10.69 18.87 6.20
C LEU A 229 11.17 20.10 5.40
N ARG A 230 10.49 20.44 4.31
CA ARG A 230 10.81 21.62 3.48
C ARG A 230 10.54 22.94 4.23
N ALA A 231 9.38 23.06 4.86
CA ALA A 231 9.00 24.28 5.57
C ALA A 231 9.89 24.56 6.78
N ARG A 232 10.27 23.54 7.54
CA ARG A 232 11.17 23.72 8.70
C ARG A 232 12.60 24.11 8.32
N LYS A 233 13.13 23.60 7.19
CA LYS A 233 14.43 24.07 6.67
C LYS A 233 14.40 25.52 6.19
N GLN A 234 13.30 25.98 5.59
CA GLN A 234 13.15 27.36 5.13
C GLN A 234 13.02 28.37 6.28
N THR A 235 12.52 27.95 7.44
CA THR A 235 12.34 28.81 8.62
C THR A 235 13.54 28.83 9.57
N GLY A 236 14.64 28.11 9.26
CA GLY A 236 15.83 28.04 10.10
C GLY A 236 15.60 27.38 11.47
N ASP A 237 14.45 26.72 11.64
CA ASP A 237 14.09 26.06 12.90
C ASP A 237 14.89 24.75 13.02
N SER A 238 15.74 24.68 14.01
CA SER A 238 16.76 23.67 14.23
C SER A 238 16.16 22.29 14.56
N THR A 239 16.81 21.26 14.06
CA THR A 239 16.72 19.83 14.38
C THR A 239 15.44 19.11 13.92
N VAL A 240 15.45 18.75 12.64
CA VAL A 240 14.59 17.67 12.14
C VAL A 240 15.05 16.37 12.80
N ASP A 241 14.18 15.75 13.59
CA ASP A 241 14.44 14.41 14.14
C ASP A 241 14.24 13.35 13.06
N PHE A 242 15.29 13.03 12.32
CA PHE A 242 15.29 12.05 11.24
C PHE A 242 14.90 10.63 11.70
N ASN A 243 15.04 10.32 12.99
CA ASN A 243 14.65 9.01 13.54
C ASN A 243 13.14 8.72 13.41
N LYS A 244 12.31 9.74 13.27
CA LYS A 244 10.85 9.60 13.10
C LYS A 244 10.42 9.22 11.68
N PHE A 245 11.33 9.23 10.71
CA PHE A 245 11.02 8.94 9.31
C PHE A 245 11.33 7.49 8.96
N SER A 246 10.60 6.93 7.98
CA SER A 246 10.91 5.60 7.44
C SER A 246 12.22 5.63 6.64
N ILE A 247 12.85 4.47 6.44
CA ILE A 247 14.03 4.35 5.57
C ILE A 247 13.75 4.91 4.16
N PHE A 248 12.55 4.66 3.64
CA PHE A 248 12.11 5.17 2.34
C PHE A 248 12.02 6.70 2.32
N ASP A 249 11.45 7.33 3.37
CA ASP A 249 11.33 8.79 3.44
C ASP A 249 12.71 9.46 3.55
N LEU A 250 13.65 8.84 4.27
CA LEU A 250 15.03 9.34 4.42
C LEU A 250 15.77 9.29 3.09
N LEU A 251 15.70 8.18 2.36
CA LEU A 251 16.30 8.06 1.04
C LEU A 251 15.66 9.04 0.04
N MET A 252 14.34 9.17 0.06
CA MET A 252 13.65 10.19 -0.74
C MET A 252 14.13 11.61 -0.43
N HIS A 253 14.43 11.92 0.84
CA HIS A 253 14.99 13.20 1.24
C HIS A 253 16.40 13.37 0.66
N GLY A 254 17.29 12.40 0.84
CA GLY A 254 18.67 12.46 0.34
C GLY A 254 18.77 12.56 -1.19
N TYR A 255 17.83 11.93 -1.94
CA TYR A 255 17.79 12.10 -3.40
C TYR A 255 17.32 13.49 -3.84
N ARG A 256 16.43 14.12 -3.08
CA ARG A 256 15.92 15.48 -3.37
C ARG A 256 16.83 16.58 -2.87
N THR A 257 17.62 16.30 -1.86
CA THR A 257 18.51 17.24 -1.21
C THR A 257 19.89 16.58 -1.03
N PRO A 258 20.68 16.47 -2.12
CA PRO A 258 21.95 15.74 -2.07
C PRO A 258 22.93 16.21 -1.00
N GLY A 259 22.89 17.51 -0.63
CA GLY A 259 23.73 18.05 0.44
C GLY A 259 23.42 17.53 1.85
N ASP A 260 22.28 16.84 2.03
CA ASP A 260 21.88 16.27 3.33
C ASP A 260 22.10 14.76 3.39
N ARG A 261 22.73 14.14 2.38
CA ARG A 261 22.95 12.69 2.32
C ARG A 261 23.75 12.16 3.50
N GLU A 262 24.77 12.90 3.93
CA GLU A 262 25.61 12.54 5.08
C GLU A 262 24.81 12.52 6.39
N ASP A 263 23.86 13.45 6.57
CA ASP A 263 23.04 13.57 7.78
C ASP A 263 22.11 12.35 7.99
N VAL A 264 21.75 11.64 6.92
CA VAL A 264 20.75 10.56 6.98
C VAL A 264 21.34 9.16 6.78
N VAL A 265 22.56 9.03 6.27
CA VAL A 265 23.15 7.73 5.86
C VAL A 265 23.24 6.74 7.01
N ASP A 266 23.66 7.17 8.19
CA ASP A 266 23.82 6.28 9.34
C ASP A 266 22.47 5.84 9.91
N ILE A 267 21.47 6.73 9.91
CA ILE A 267 20.11 6.42 10.31
C ILE A 267 19.46 5.44 9.31
N VAL A 268 19.74 5.60 8.02
CA VAL A 268 19.32 4.64 6.98
C VAL A 268 19.89 3.25 7.24
N LYS A 269 21.20 3.15 7.56
CA LYS A 269 21.87 1.89 7.89
C LYS A 269 21.28 1.23 9.14
N GLU A 270 21.08 2.01 10.21
CA GLU A 270 20.47 1.50 11.46
C GLU A 270 19.06 0.94 11.23
N LYS A 271 18.24 1.68 10.48
CA LYS A 271 16.88 1.22 10.15
C LYS A 271 16.89 -0.01 9.23
N ALA A 272 17.86 -0.09 8.32
CA ALA A 272 18.05 -1.25 7.46
C ALA A 272 18.38 -2.50 8.28
N LEU A 273 19.31 -2.40 9.24
CA LEU A 273 19.63 -3.48 10.19
C LEU A 273 18.39 -3.94 10.97
N GLY A 274 17.56 -2.99 11.44
CA GLY A 274 16.33 -3.31 12.15
C GLY A 274 15.30 -4.09 11.32
N ILE A 275 15.26 -3.90 10.00
CA ILE A 275 14.40 -4.66 9.09
C ILE A 275 15.09 -5.98 8.70
N ALA A 276 16.40 -5.95 8.43
CA ALA A 276 17.21 -7.11 8.05
C ALA A 276 17.17 -8.21 9.12
N ALA A 277 17.12 -7.85 10.40
CA ALA A 277 16.98 -8.79 11.50
C ALA A 277 15.73 -9.69 11.44
N GLY A 278 14.72 -9.29 10.67
CA GLY A 278 13.52 -10.10 10.41
C GLY A 278 13.52 -10.76 9.03
N LEU A 279 14.63 -10.72 8.30
CA LEU A 279 14.74 -11.20 6.93
C LEU A 279 15.61 -12.47 6.89
N ASN A 280 14.96 -13.62 6.74
CA ASN A 280 15.65 -14.89 6.55
C ASN A 280 15.95 -15.11 5.08
N LEU A 281 17.16 -14.82 4.66
CA LEU A 281 17.65 -15.11 3.33
C LEU A 281 18.53 -16.37 3.35
N PRO A 282 18.66 -17.07 2.21
CA PRO A 282 19.66 -18.12 2.04
C PRO A 282 21.09 -17.60 2.26
N ALA A 283 22.03 -18.51 2.47
CA ALA A 283 23.41 -18.13 2.76
C ALA A 283 24.05 -17.31 1.65
N LYS A 284 23.67 -17.55 0.37
CA LYS A 284 24.22 -16.86 -0.78
C LYS A 284 23.11 -16.23 -1.66
N VAL A 285 23.11 -14.93 -1.76
CA VAL A 285 22.11 -14.15 -2.51
C VAL A 285 22.81 -13.28 -3.56
N ALA A 286 22.24 -13.26 -4.77
CA ALA A 286 22.64 -12.30 -5.79
C ALA A 286 21.52 -11.28 -6.02
N CYS A 287 21.88 -9.99 -6.02
CA CYS A 287 20.94 -8.89 -6.16
C CYS A 287 21.23 -8.14 -7.48
N VAL A 288 20.27 -8.16 -8.41
CA VAL A 288 20.32 -7.37 -9.64
C VAL A 288 19.64 -6.06 -9.39
N VAL A 289 20.38 -4.95 -9.46
CA VAL A 289 19.91 -3.62 -9.10
C VAL A 289 19.77 -2.75 -10.35
N ASP A 290 18.55 -2.33 -10.62
CA ASP A 290 18.26 -1.40 -11.70
C ASP A 290 18.47 0.04 -11.24
N ASN A 291 19.65 0.55 -11.50
CA ASN A 291 20.02 1.94 -11.27
C ASN A 291 20.07 2.74 -12.60
N SER A 292 19.25 2.39 -13.57
CA SER A 292 19.10 3.13 -14.81
C SER A 292 18.31 4.43 -14.63
N THR A 293 18.40 5.32 -15.62
CA THR A 293 17.70 6.63 -15.62
C THR A 293 16.18 6.50 -15.45
N SER A 294 15.55 5.39 -15.91
CA SER A 294 14.13 5.14 -15.72
C SER A 294 13.73 5.04 -14.24
N SER A 295 14.65 4.59 -13.38
CA SER A 295 14.43 4.49 -11.93
C SER A 295 14.26 5.83 -11.22
N ILE A 296 14.59 6.96 -11.88
CA ILE A 296 14.25 8.30 -11.36
C ILE A 296 12.73 8.47 -11.28
N GLY A 297 11.97 7.82 -12.16
CA GLY A 297 10.52 7.91 -12.20
C GLY A 297 10.00 9.15 -12.93
N SER A 298 8.68 9.35 -12.91
CA SER A 298 8.02 10.51 -13.53
C SER A 298 8.13 11.77 -12.66
N ALA A 299 7.86 12.95 -13.26
CA ALA A 299 7.90 14.24 -12.56
C ALA A 299 7.04 14.27 -11.26
N GLU A 300 5.88 13.60 -11.26
CA GLU A 300 5.02 13.50 -10.08
C GLU A 300 5.59 12.58 -8.99
N ARG A 301 6.48 11.66 -9.37
CA ARG A 301 7.00 10.57 -8.52
C ARG A 301 8.52 10.47 -8.60
N GLN A 302 9.15 11.61 -8.79
CA GLN A 302 10.60 11.69 -8.92
C GLN A 302 11.31 11.05 -7.73
N PHE A 303 12.27 10.19 -8.03
CA PHE A 303 13.10 9.39 -7.12
C PHE A 303 12.37 8.29 -6.31
N GLN A 304 11.05 8.12 -6.45
CA GLN A 304 10.35 7.09 -5.66
C GLN A 304 10.80 5.66 -5.98
N PRO A 305 10.91 5.23 -7.26
CA PRO A 305 11.42 3.90 -7.57
C PRO A 305 12.86 3.72 -7.09
N LEU A 306 13.73 4.69 -7.34
CA LEU A 306 15.13 4.64 -6.94
C LEU A 306 15.31 4.55 -5.42
N ALA A 307 14.56 5.35 -4.65
CA ALA A 307 14.58 5.29 -3.19
C ALA A 307 14.09 3.94 -2.64
N MET A 308 13.12 3.30 -3.30
CA MET A 308 12.67 1.96 -2.92
C MET A 308 13.72 0.90 -3.25
N ILE A 309 14.30 0.95 -4.44
CA ILE A 309 15.40 0.07 -4.86
C ILE A 309 16.55 0.18 -3.87
N SER A 310 16.96 1.41 -3.54
CA SER A 310 18.05 1.66 -2.59
C SER A 310 17.73 1.18 -1.18
N ALA A 311 16.49 1.40 -0.70
CA ALA A 311 16.06 0.90 0.60
C ALA A 311 16.17 -0.63 0.69
N VAL A 312 15.67 -1.32 -0.35
CA VAL A 312 15.69 -2.79 -0.40
C VAL A 312 17.12 -3.32 -0.54
N ALA A 313 17.94 -2.73 -1.41
CA ALA A 313 19.35 -3.12 -1.56
C ALA A 313 20.11 -2.95 -0.24
N THR A 314 19.92 -1.82 0.45
CA THR A 314 20.55 -1.56 1.76
C THR A 314 20.09 -2.57 2.83
N ILE A 315 18.80 -2.92 2.85
CA ILE A 315 18.28 -3.93 3.80
C ILE A 315 18.84 -5.31 3.51
N ILE A 316 18.89 -5.73 2.23
CA ILE A 316 19.47 -7.03 1.85
C ILE A 316 20.96 -7.07 2.18
N GLY A 317 21.69 -6.00 1.88
CA GLY A 317 23.11 -5.89 2.21
C GLY A 317 23.42 -5.82 3.70
N ALA A 318 22.41 -5.53 4.55
CA ALA A 318 22.55 -5.53 6.00
C ALA A 318 22.23 -6.89 6.65
N THR A 319 21.91 -7.92 5.86
CA THR A 319 21.72 -9.29 6.37
C THR A 319 23.05 -10.02 6.60
N GLU A 320 23.01 -11.14 7.28
CA GLU A 320 24.19 -12.01 7.48
C GLU A 320 24.54 -12.86 6.24
N SER A 321 23.72 -12.84 5.19
CA SER A 321 23.94 -13.57 3.96
C SER A 321 25.13 -13.01 3.17
N GLU A 322 25.84 -13.86 2.43
CA GLU A 322 26.79 -13.43 1.41
C GLU A 322 26.02 -12.82 0.22
N VAL A 323 26.03 -11.50 0.10
CA VAL A 323 25.26 -10.78 -0.92
C VAL A 323 26.19 -10.21 -1.99
N SER A 324 25.95 -10.58 -3.27
CA SER A 324 26.59 -9.95 -4.42
C SER A 324 25.61 -9.00 -5.13
N PHE A 325 26.05 -7.78 -5.41
CA PHE A 325 25.26 -6.78 -6.14
C PHE A 325 25.73 -6.65 -7.59
N HIS A 326 24.80 -6.62 -8.53
CA HIS A 326 25.03 -6.50 -9.96
C HIS A 326 24.17 -5.36 -10.51
N TYR A 327 24.80 -4.28 -10.95
CA TYR A 327 24.12 -3.04 -11.35
C TYR A 327 23.91 -2.95 -12.86
N THR A 328 22.81 -2.32 -13.30
CA THR A 328 22.57 -2.01 -14.72
C THR A 328 23.43 -0.84 -15.21
N GLY A 329 23.75 0.10 -14.34
CA GLY A 329 24.65 1.23 -14.51
C GLY A 329 25.97 1.04 -13.77
N PRO A 330 26.71 2.12 -13.51
CA PRO A 330 27.92 2.08 -12.70
C PRO A 330 27.68 1.55 -11.30
N GLU A 331 28.68 0.87 -10.76
CA GLU A 331 28.68 0.48 -9.35
C GLU A 331 28.72 1.74 -8.46
N PRO A 332 27.79 1.87 -7.49
CA PRO A 332 27.69 3.08 -6.69
C PRO A 332 28.81 3.16 -5.65
N ASP A 333 29.34 4.36 -5.45
CA ASP A 333 30.19 4.71 -4.31
C ASP A 333 29.29 5.30 -3.20
N GLY A 334 28.67 4.43 -2.41
CA GLY A 334 27.74 4.79 -1.32
C GLY A 334 26.28 4.89 -1.78
N TRP A 335 25.85 6.02 -2.32
CA TRP A 335 24.45 6.20 -2.78
C TRP A 335 24.24 5.61 -4.18
N ILE A 336 23.13 4.90 -4.38
CA ILE A 336 22.76 4.37 -5.70
C ILE A 336 22.23 5.53 -6.54
N ASP A 337 23.02 6.06 -7.44
CA ASP A 337 22.59 7.09 -8.39
C ASP A 337 22.10 6.45 -9.68
N ALA A 338 21.12 7.08 -10.33
CA ALA A 338 20.52 6.55 -11.55
C ALA A 338 21.26 7.07 -12.79
N GLU A 339 21.81 6.14 -13.58
CA GLU A 339 22.56 6.46 -14.79
C GLU A 339 22.36 5.40 -15.90
N GLY A 340 22.33 5.85 -17.13
CA GLY A 340 22.31 4.98 -18.30
C GLY A 340 20.94 4.39 -18.63
N ALA A 341 20.93 3.43 -19.57
CA ALA A 341 19.72 2.75 -20.03
C ALA A 341 19.54 1.41 -19.31
N THR A 342 18.27 1.01 -19.12
CA THR A 342 17.93 -0.26 -18.47
C THR A 342 18.34 -1.46 -19.32
N ASN A 343 19.43 -2.12 -18.95
CA ASN A 343 19.91 -3.36 -19.53
C ASN A 343 20.10 -4.42 -18.45
N LEU A 344 19.03 -5.11 -18.11
CA LEU A 344 19.02 -6.14 -17.06
C LEU A 344 19.74 -7.43 -17.47
N ARG A 345 19.98 -7.64 -18.77
CA ARG A 345 20.52 -8.91 -19.28
C ARG A 345 21.88 -9.26 -18.69
N ARG A 346 22.85 -8.34 -18.77
CA ARG A 346 24.20 -8.60 -18.32
C ARG A 346 24.28 -8.82 -16.81
N PRO A 347 23.81 -7.89 -15.97
CA PRO A 347 23.84 -8.06 -14.52
C PRO A 347 23.07 -9.32 -14.06
N PHE A 348 22.00 -9.71 -14.76
CA PHE A 348 21.27 -10.92 -14.43
C PHE A 348 22.06 -12.19 -14.75
N VAL A 349 22.77 -12.25 -15.90
CA VAL A 349 23.66 -13.37 -16.22
C VAL A 349 24.83 -13.43 -15.24
N ASP A 350 25.46 -12.29 -14.95
CA ASP A 350 26.54 -12.20 -13.98
C ASP A 350 26.11 -12.70 -12.59
N ALA A 351 24.88 -12.33 -12.15
CA ALA A 351 24.28 -12.83 -10.92
C ALA A 351 24.11 -14.36 -10.93
N LEU A 352 23.57 -14.94 -12.00
CA LEU A 352 23.40 -16.39 -12.11
C LEU A 352 24.72 -17.14 -12.09
N LEU A 353 25.78 -16.56 -12.66
CA LEU A 353 27.15 -17.18 -12.72
C LEU A 353 27.79 -17.27 -11.32
N THR A 354 27.36 -16.44 -10.33
CA THR A 354 27.82 -16.58 -8.94
C THR A 354 27.25 -17.81 -8.24
N ARG A 355 26.31 -18.54 -8.89
CA ARG A 355 25.59 -19.69 -8.35
C ARG A 355 24.97 -19.40 -6.97
N PRO A 356 24.11 -18.38 -6.87
CA PRO A 356 23.44 -18.07 -5.62
C PRO A 356 22.32 -19.06 -5.32
N GLU A 357 21.87 -19.08 -4.08
CA GLU A 357 20.69 -19.82 -3.67
C GLU A 357 19.38 -19.03 -3.92
N LEU A 358 19.50 -17.73 -4.14
CA LEU A 358 18.38 -16.82 -4.50
C LEU A 358 18.91 -15.67 -5.35
N VAL A 359 18.19 -15.37 -6.44
CA VAL A 359 18.39 -14.11 -7.18
C VAL A 359 17.22 -13.16 -6.89
N VAL A 360 17.54 -11.94 -6.51
CA VAL A 360 16.57 -10.85 -6.30
C VAL A 360 16.79 -9.78 -7.38
N ILE A 361 15.78 -9.51 -8.19
CA ILE A 361 15.81 -8.43 -9.19
C ILE A 361 15.04 -7.23 -8.64
N LEU A 362 15.71 -6.09 -8.53
CA LEU A 362 15.15 -4.81 -8.10
C LEU A 362 15.01 -3.90 -9.33
N SER A 363 13.81 -3.82 -9.91
CA SER A 363 13.57 -3.05 -11.14
C SER A 363 12.13 -2.60 -11.23
N ASP A 364 11.88 -1.50 -11.94
CA ASP A 364 10.52 -1.04 -12.30
C ASP A 364 9.86 -1.92 -13.39
N GLY A 365 10.58 -2.92 -13.88
CA GLY A 365 10.10 -3.89 -14.88
C GLY A 365 10.16 -3.38 -16.32
N TYR A 366 10.87 -2.28 -16.59
CA TYR A 366 11.13 -1.82 -17.95
C TYR A 366 12.47 -2.36 -18.44
N GLU A 367 12.46 -3.11 -19.54
CA GLU A 367 13.66 -3.50 -20.28
C GLU A 367 13.77 -2.63 -21.54
N ASN A 368 14.48 -1.50 -21.43
CA ASN A 368 14.61 -0.57 -22.56
C ASN A 368 15.60 -1.05 -23.63
N VAL A 369 16.57 -1.89 -23.22
CA VAL A 369 17.54 -2.49 -24.14
C VAL A 369 17.24 -3.99 -24.24
N ARG A 370 16.88 -4.44 -25.44
CA ARG A 370 16.52 -5.85 -25.73
C ARG A 370 15.39 -6.35 -24.82
N ALA A 371 14.22 -5.72 -24.92
CA ALA A 371 13.01 -6.13 -24.22
C ALA A 371 12.74 -7.64 -24.32
N GLY A 372 12.39 -8.30 -23.20
CA GLY A 372 12.17 -9.74 -23.13
C GLY A 372 13.45 -10.57 -22.95
N SER A 373 14.59 -9.94 -22.71
CA SER A 373 15.85 -10.66 -22.51
C SER A 373 15.83 -11.54 -21.26
N ILE A 374 15.26 -11.06 -20.16
CA ILE A 374 15.12 -11.85 -18.92
C ILE A 374 14.26 -13.10 -19.16
N ASN A 375 13.11 -12.94 -19.82
CA ASN A 375 12.27 -14.08 -20.16
C ASN A 375 12.99 -15.11 -21.05
N SER A 376 13.76 -14.63 -22.02
CA SER A 376 14.56 -15.51 -22.88
C SER A 376 15.59 -16.30 -22.09
N ILE A 377 16.32 -15.67 -21.16
CA ILE A 377 17.31 -16.34 -20.31
C ILE A 377 16.63 -17.37 -19.40
N MET A 378 15.53 -17.00 -18.74
CA MET A 378 14.75 -17.90 -17.87
C MET A 378 14.17 -19.11 -18.63
N SER A 379 14.02 -19.00 -19.96
CA SER A 379 13.54 -20.08 -20.82
C SER A 379 14.65 -21.01 -21.28
N THR A 380 15.91 -20.72 -21.02
CA THR A 380 17.02 -21.60 -21.38
C THR A 380 17.04 -22.84 -20.48
N LYS A 381 17.36 -23.98 -21.06
CA LYS A 381 17.47 -25.25 -20.33
C LYS A 381 18.50 -25.16 -19.19
N ALA A 382 19.61 -24.48 -19.41
CA ALA A 382 20.67 -24.33 -18.40
C ALA A 382 20.16 -23.63 -17.12
N VAL A 383 19.35 -22.58 -17.25
CA VAL A 383 18.77 -21.86 -16.08
C VAL A 383 17.68 -22.70 -15.42
N GLN A 384 16.86 -23.40 -16.20
CA GLN A 384 15.82 -24.28 -15.66
C GLN A 384 16.43 -25.48 -14.90
N ASP A 385 17.48 -26.10 -15.44
CA ASP A 385 18.20 -27.22 -14.82
C ASP A 385 18.96 -26.77 -13.56
N ALA A 386 19.40 -25.50 -13.49
CA ALA A 386 20.04 -24.95 -12.30
C ALA A 386 19.07 -24.78 -11.12
N GLY A 387 17.78 -24.60 -11.38
CA GLY A 387 16.73 -24.53 -10.35
C GLY A 387 16.86 -23.35 -9.38
N ILE A 388 17.64 -22.32 -9.72
CA ILE A 388 17.85 -21.16 -8.84
C ILE A 388 16.56 -20.34 -8.76
N PRO A 389 16.01 -20.09 -7.55
CA PRO A 389 14.86 -19.23 -7.38
C PRO A 389 15.20 -17.80 -7.78
N VAL A 390 14.29 -17.19 -8.55
CA VAL A 390 14.39 -15.79 -8.96
C VAL A 390 13.13 -15.06 -8.56
N ILE A 391 13.27 -13.96 -7.84
CA ILE A 391 12.15 -13.07 -7.49
C ILE A 391 12.39 -11.68 -8.06
N HIS A 392 11.34 -11.05 -8.53
CA HIS A 392 11.36 -9.67 -9.01
C HIS A 392 10.59 -8.77 -8.05
N LEU A 393 11.27 -7.78 -7.50
CA LEU A 393 10.73 -6.78 -6.61
C LEU A 393 10.56 -5.47 -7.37
N ASN A 394 9.32 -5.12 -7.66
CA ASN A 394 9.00 -3.93 -8.43
C ASN A 394 8.58 -2.79 -7.49
N PRO A 395 9.29 -1.65 -7.50
CA PRO A 395 8.95 -0.48 -6.70
C PRO A 395 7.66 0.18 -7.20
N VAL A 396 6.52 -0.14 -6.60
CA VAL A 396 5.24 0.50 -6.92
C VAL A 396 5.06 1.75 -6.08
N ALA A 397 5.00 2.88 -6.74
CA ALA A 397 4.98 4.19 -6.08
C ALA A 397 3.66 4.55 -5.39
N ALA A 398 2.56 3.88 -5.65
CA ALA A 398 1.29 4.06 -4.96
C ALA A 398 0.32 2.95 -5.29
N VAL A 399 -0.57 2.73 -4.34
CA VAL A 399 -1.68 1.79 -4.39
C VAL A 399 -2.82 2.29 -5.29
N GLU A 400 -2.58 3.26 -6.14
CA GLU A 400 -3.60 3.71 -7.07
C GLU A 400 -3.79 2.68 -8.18
N SER A 401 -5.03 2.34 -8.39
CA SER A 401 -5.58 1.27 -9.23
C SER A 401 -5.15 1.26 -10.72
N SER A 402 -4.38 2.23 -11.17
CA SER A 402 -3.98 2.37 -12.57
C SER A 402 -2.54 2.00 -12.90
N LYS A 403 -1.67 1.78 -11.89
CA LYS A 403 -0.26 1.46 -12.13
C LYS A 403 0.16 0.22 -11.34
N LYS A 404 0.23 -0.88 -12.00
CA LYS A 404 0.47 -2.23 -11.50
C LYS A 404 1.90 -2.62 -11.83
N ALA A 405 2.56 -3.42 -10.97
CA ALA A 405 3.93 -3.85 -11.18
C ALA A 405 4.08 -4.62 -12.49
N ARG A 406 5.00 -4.23 -13.34
CA ARG A 406 5.34 -4.97 -14.55
C ARG A 406 6.14 -6.22 -14.19
N SER A 407 5.81 -7.33 -14.85
CA SER A 407 6.62 -8.55 -14.75
C SER A 407 7.66 -8.59 -15.84
N LEU A 408 8.85 -9.06 -15.50
CA LEU A 408 9.96 -9.29 -16.44
C LEU A 408 9.83 -10.63 -17.18
N SER A 409 9.11 -11.59 -16.60
CA SER A 409 8.86 -12.92 -17.15
C SER A 409 7.65 -13.55 -16.48
N ASP A 410 6.95 -14.45 -17.16
CA ASP A 410 5.92 -15.31 -16.60
C ASP A 410 6.48 -16.42 -15.69
N LYS A 411 7.79 -16.65 -15.79
CA LYS A 411 8.55 -17.64 -14.99
C LYS A 411 9.15 -17.08 -13.71
N ILE A 412 9.01 -15.77 -13.48
CA ILE A 412 9.54 -15.09 -12.30
C ILE A 412 8.38 -14.52 -11.48
N MET A 413 8.37 -14.81 -10.19
CA MET A 413 7.45 -14.17 -9.30
C MET A 413 7.75 -12.69 -9.16
N THR A 414 6.78 -11.84 -9.49
CA THR A 414 6.88 -10.39 -9.37
C THR A 414 6.05 -9.87 -8.21
N PHE A 415 6.69 -9.17 -7.31
CA PHE A 415 6.07 -8.53 -6.16
C PHE A 415 6.12 -7.02 -6.31
N GLY A 416 4.98 -6.36 -6.16
CA GLY A 416 4.93 -4.89 -6.06
C GLY A 416 5.21 -4.44 -4.63
N LEU A 417 6.30 -3.72 -4.42
CA LEU A 417 6.65 -3.15 -3.12
C LEU A 417 6.17 -1.70 -3.02
N SER A 418 5.36 -1.41 -2.02
CA SER A 418 4.95 -0.05 -1.65
C SER A 418 5.65 0.47 -0.40
N ALA A 419 6.30 -0.42 0.36
CA ALA A 419 7.08 -0.11 1.55
C ALA A 419 8.19 -1.17 1.75
N PRO A 420 9.40 -0.77 2.17
CA PRO A 420 10.53 -1.70 2.40
C PRO A 420 10.22 -2.75 3.47
N GLU A 421 9.36 -2.44 4.43
CA GLU A 421 8.94 -3.35 5.51
C GLU A 421 8.17 -4.58 5.01
N GLN A 422 7.78 -4.61 3.73
CA GLN A 422 7.15 -5.77 3.10
C GLN A 422 8.18 -6.85 2.68
N LEU A 423 9.47 -6.50 2.66
CA LEU A 423 10.54 -7.37 2.16
C LEU A 423 10.58 -8.76 2.82
N PRO A 424 10.51 -8.90 4.16
CA PRO A 424 10.52 -10.22 4.79
C PRO A 424 9.40 -11.16 4.31
N MET A 425 8.21 -10.57 4.05
CA MET A 425 7.08 -11.33 3.55
C MET A 425 7.27 -11.78 2.10
N VAL A 426 7.70 -10.88 1.23
CA VAL A 426 7.80 -11.20 -0.20
C VAL A 426 8.94 -12.17 -0.52
N THR A 427 10.05 -12.10 0.22
CA THR A 427 11.15 -13.06 0.11
C THR A 427 10.74 -14.44 0.61
N LEU A 428 10.04 -14.52 1.76
CA LEU A 428 9.50 -15.77 2.27
C LEU A 428 8.56 -16.44 1.24
N VAL A 429 7.61 -15.68 0.68
CA VAL A 429 6.69 -16.21 -0.34
C VAL A 429 7.44 -16.62 -1.60
N GLY A 430 8.49 -15.87 -1.98
CA GLY A 430 9.34 -16.21 -3.11
C GLY A 430 10.05 -17.56 -2.93
N LEU A 431 10.62 -17.80 -1.75
CA LEU A 431 11.26 -19.07 -1.39
C LEU A 431 10.26 -20.21 -1.25
N ALA A 432 9.11 -19.94 -0.68
CA ALA A 432 8.03 -20.92 -0.51
C ALA A 432 7.42 -21.43 -1.84
N ALA A 433 7.75 -20.80 -2.96
CA ALA A 433 7.38 -21.34 -4.26
C ALA A 433 8.07 -22.68 -4.56
N GLN A 434 9.24 -22.90 -3.96
CA GLN A 434 9.98 -24.17 -4.07
C GLN A 434 9.67 -25.13 -2.90
N ASP A 435 9.43 -24.57 -1.71
CA ASP A 435 9.04 -25.32 -0.52
C ASP A 435 7.85 -24.68 0.18
N PRO A 436 6.62 -25.08 -0.16
CA PRO A 436 5.41 -24.55 0.47
C PRO A 436 5.34 -24.74 1.99
N ALA A 437 6.07 -25.71 2.56
CA ALA A 437 6.10 -25.97 4.00
C ALA A 437 6.66 -24.76 4.78
N LEU A 438 7.47 -23.91 4.16
CA LEU A 438 7.98 -22.67 4.75
C LEU A 438 6.87 -21.68 5.17
N LEU A 439 5.67 -21.80 4.61
CA LEU A 439 4.54 -20.91 4.96
C LEU A 439 3.75 -21.37 6.18
N GLU A 440 3.83 -22.66 6.54
CA GLU A 440 3.02 -23.23 7.62
C GLU A 440 3.27 -22.54 8.97
N PRO A 441 4.54 -22.37 9.44
CA PRO A 441 4.81 -21.68 10.69
C PRO A 441 4.30 -20.24 10.71
N MET A 442 4.41 -19.54 9.58
CA MET A 442 3.93 -18.17 9.44
C MET A 442 2.41 -18.09 9.59
N PHE A 443 1.66 -18.96 8.91
CA PHE A 443 0.21 -18.97 9.04
C PHE A 443 -0.25 -19.38 10.44
N GLY A 444 0.44 -20.34 11.08
CA GLY A 444 0.19 -20.70 12.47
C GLY A 444 0.35 -19.53 13.43
N GLU A 445 1.41 -18.75 13.29
CA GLU A 445 1.65 -17.57 14.13
C GLU A 445 0.63 -16.44 13.85
N VAL A 446 0.31 -16.17 12.59
CA VAL A 446 -0.75 -15.22 12.23
C VAL A 446 -2.07 -15.59 12.89
N GLU A 447 -2.46 -16.86 12.81
CA GLU A 447 -3.70 -17.34 13.41
C GLU A 447 -3.68 -17.20 14.94
N ARG A 448 -2.57 -17.58 15.57
CA ARG A 448 -2.39 -17.43 17.04
C ARG A 448 -2.58 -15.97 17.46
N CYS A 449 -1.94 -15.05 16.78
CA CYS A 449 -2.07 -13.61 17.06
C CYS A 449 -3.49 -13.10 16.84
N ILE A 450 -4.16 -13.54 15.75
CA ILE A 450 -5.55 -13.14 15.44
C ILE A 450 -6.49 -13.65 16.54
N LYS A 451 -6.38 -14.90 16.96
CA LYS A 451 -7.21 -15.49 18.03
C LYS A 451 -6.99 -14.80 19.38
N ALA A 452 -5.76 -14.34 19.64
CA ALA A 452 -5.44 -13.54 20.83
C ALA A 452 -5.89 -12.08 20.75
N GLY A 453 -6.41 -11.62 19.61
CA GLY A 453 -6.76 -10.21 19.38
C GLY A 453 -5.56 -9.28 19.20
N ASP A 454 -4.36 -9.84 19.05
CA ASP A 454 -3.11 -9.11 18.85
C ASP A 454 -2.87 -8.83 17.36
N TYR A 455 -3.64 -7.91 16.84
CA TYR A 455 -3.63 -7.57 15.42
C TYR A 455 -2.33 -6.91 14.96
N LYS A 456 -1.61 -6.23 15.86
CA LYS A 456 -0.32 -5.61 15.53
C LYS A 456 0.73 -6.69 15.25
N ASN A 457 0.82 -7.69 16.10
CA ASN A 457 1.77 -8.79 15.94
C ASN A 457 1.35 -9.77 14.84
N ALA A 458 0.06 -9.97 14.58
CA ALA A 458 -0.39 -10.72 13.40
C ALA A 458 0.21 -10.18 12.09
N ARG A 459 0.30 -8.87 11.93
CA ARG A 459 0.95 -8.23 10.76
C ARG A 459 2.48 -8.32 10.79
N LEU A 460 3.05 -8.50 11.96
CA LEU A 460 4.49 -8.65 12.17
C LEU A 460 4.91 -10.13 12.23
N ALA A 461 3.98 -11.07 12.14
CA ALA A 461 4.26 -12.50 12.25
C ALA A 461 5.26 -13.01 11.20
N THR A 462 5.35 -12.32 10.07
CA THR A 462 6.41 -12.53 9.08
C THR A 462 7.82 -12.19 9.58
N LYS A 463 7.91 -11.35 10.64
CA LYS A 463 9.18 -11.00 11.29
C LYS A 463 9.54 -11.95 12.44
N VAL A 464 8.52 -12.59 13.03
CA VAL A 464 8.66 -13.38 14.28
C VAL A 464 8.74 -14.88 14.01
N ALA A 465 8.25 -15.35 12.87
CA ALA A 465 8.46 -16.73 12.48
C ALA A 465 9.96 -16.96 12.32
N GLY A 466 10.63 -17.31 13.41
CA GLY A 466 11.97 -17.86 13.39
C GLY A 466 11.94 -19.14 12.55
N LEU A 467 11.96 -18.97 11.24
CA LEU A 467 12.17 -20.07 10.33
C LEU A 467 13.51 -20.70 10.72
N PRO A 468 13.57 -22.02 10.87
CA PRO A 468 14.85 -22.69 11.06
C PRO A 468 15.76 -22.20 9.92
N ALA A 469 16.99 -21.85 10.26
CA ALA A 469 18.00 -21.54 9.25
C ALA A 469 17.89 -22.62 8.17
N LEU A 470 17.68 -22.18 6.93
CA LEU A 470 17.72 -23.09 5.79
C LEU A 470 19.14 -23.66 5.77
N VAL A 471 19.30 -24.91 6.24
CA VAL A 471 20.56 -25.66 6.21
C VAL A 471 20.78 -26.18 4.80
#